data_b97b2b15e00fbd17d550af04f0b33be5
#
_entry.id   b97b2b15e00fbd17d550af04f0b33be5
#
_cell.length_a   1.000
_cell.length_b   1.000
_cell.length_c   1.000
_cell.angle_alpha   90.00
_cell.angle_beta   90.00
_cell.angle_gamma   90.00
#
_symmetry.space_group_name_H-M   'P 1'
#
loop_
_entity.id
_entity.type
_entity.pdbx_description
1 polymer ?
#
loop_
_entity_poly.entity_id
_entity_poly.type
_entity_poly.pdbx_seq_one_letter_code
_entity_poly.pdbx_strand_id
1 'polypeptide(L)'
;MSIELKAQNRTILGKKVKHLRAEGLIPAEIFGHGLKNKHISVAKDEFARAYKKAGENTVIELLIGEEKTSALISHVAQNYISGETLAIDFYHIKKGEKIRTHVPIEYVGTDTAAKAGFVLVKVTSQLEVEALPENIPHSFKIDVSGLQESGQNMEVKDIKIPEGIKLFVAPDTVLVTVSEKVKEEVVVAPVVEEENEKKGEEKKDENETPANEEKK
;
A
#
# COMPACT_ATOMS: atom_id res chain seq x y z
N MET A 1 25.42 -5.21 1.03
CA MET A 1 25.74 -3.91 1.69
C MET A 1 24.67 -3.68 2.72
N SER A 2 25.03 -3.61 4.02
CA SER A 2 24.08 -3.27 5.08
C SER A 2 23.75 -1.78 4.98
N ILE A 3 22.48 -1.43 5.04
CA ILE A 3 22.00 -0.04 5.04
C ILE A 3 21.83 0.35 6.51
N GLU A 4 22.59 1.34 6.94
CA GLU A 4 22.49 1.89 8.30
C GLU A 4 21.45 3.01 8.33
N LEU A 5 20.58 2.99 9.35
CA LEU A 5 19.53 3.98 9.57
C LEU A 5 19.57 4.46 11.03
N LYS A 6 19.69 5.75 11.24
CA LYS A 6 19.69 6.33 12.59
C LYS A 6 18.29 6.45 13.13
N ALA A 7 18.08 5.98 14.36
CA ALA A 7 16.81 6.06 15.06
C ALA A 7 17.00 6.61 16.48
N GLN A 8 16.01 7.32 16.97
CA GLN A 8 15.98 7.90 18.31
C GLN A 8 14.83 7.29 19.12
N ASN A 9 15.07 7.03 20.40
CA ASN A 9 14.00 6.58 21.28
C ASN A 9 12.93 7.65 21.45
N ARG A 10 11.67 7.24 21.35
CA ARG A 10 10.50 8.12 21.38
C ARG A 10 9.66 7.86 22.63
N THR A 11 9.34 8.91 23.36
CA THR A 11 8.40 8.89 24.50
C THR A 11 7.03 9.44 24.13
N ILE A 12 6.95 10.18 23.01
CA ILE A 12 5.71 10.81 22.54
C ILE A 12 4.84 9.78 21.84
N LEU A 13 3.62 9.56 22.34
CA LEU A 13 2.65 8.58 21.83
C LEU A 13 1.31 9.25 21.49
N GLY A 14 0.46 8.51 20.77
CA GLY A 14 -0.90 8.91 20.43
C GLY A 14 -0.98 10.13 19.50
N LYS A 15 -1.95 11.01 19.71
CA LYS A 15 -2.25 12.15 18.81
C LYS A 15 -1.10 13.16 18.69
N LYS A 16 -0.23 13.23 19.67
CA LYS A 16 0.94 14.15 19.68
C LYS A 16 2.00 13.81 18.64
N VAL A 17 1.97 12.59 18.09
CA VAL A 17 2.86 12.13 17.00
C VAL A 17 2.73 12.98 15.72
N LYS A 18 1.60 13.71 15.54
CA LYS A 18 1.44 14.63 14.42
C LYS A 18 2.51 15.72 14.39
N HIS A 19 2.97 16.20 15.55
CA HIS A 19 4.03 17.23 15.64
C HIS A 19 5.38 16.67 15.16
N LEU A 20 5.72 15.43 15.50
CA LEU A 20 6.96 14.79 15.03
C LEU A 20 7.03 14.73 13.50
N ARG A 21 5.89 14.42 12.85
CA ARG A 21 5.86 14.42 11.39
C ARG A 21 6.05 15.81 10.78
N ALA A 22 5.54 16.84 11.44
CA ALA A 22 5.77 18.24 11.04
C ALA A 22 7.24 18.66 11.18
N GLU A 23 7.98 18.05 12.11
CA GLU A 23 9.42 18.24 12.33
C GLU A 23 10.29 17.38 11.40
N GLY A 24 9.67 16.61 10.47
CA GLY A 24 10.37 15.73 9.55
C GLY A 24 10.81 14.39 10.15
N LEU A 25 10.24 14.00 11.30
CA LEU A 25 10.48 12.71 11.93
C LEU A 25 9.31 11.75 11.70
N ILE A 26 9.60 10.53 11.26
CA ILE A 26 8.61 9.47 11.09
C ILE A 26 8.59 8.63 12.36
N PRO A 27 7.41 8.44 12.98
CA PRO A 27 7.27 7.49 14.08
C PRO A 27 7.46 6.09 13.58
N ALA A 28 8.21 5.29 14.32
CA ALA A 28 8.43 3.89 14.00
C ALA A 28 8.38 3.04 15.28
N GLU A 29 8.15 1.76 15.07
CA GLU A 29 8.17 0.76 16.13
C GLU A 29 9.11 -0.37 15.75
N ILE A 30 9.86 -0.88 16.73
CA ILE A 30 10.64 -2.10 16.57
C ILE A 30 10.06 -3.16 17.49
N PHE A 31 9.73 -4.28 16.92
CA PHE A 31 9.18 -5.44 17.62
C PHE A 31 9.81 -6.73 17.05
N GLY A 32 9.65 -7.83 17.75
CA GLY A 32 10.18 -9.13 17.28
C GLY A 32 10.51 -10.07 18.41
N HIS A 33 11.00 -11.25 18.03
CA HIS A 33 11.22 -12.34 18.98
C HIS A 33 12.29 -11.97 20.03
N GLY A 34 11.91 -11.99 21.31
CA GLY A 34 12.80 -11.73 22.43
C GLY A 34 13.17 -10.26 22.68
N LEU A 35 12.58 -9.32 21.95
CA LEU A 35 12.71 -7.89 22.18
C LEU A 35 11.41 -7.31 22.72
N LYS A 36 11.51 -6.44 23.76
CA LYS A 36 10.38 -5.61 24.14
C LYS A 36 10.16 -4.55 23.07
N ASN A 37 8.91 -4.30 22.70
CA ASN A 37 8.57 -3.26 21.74
C ASN A 37 9.19 -1.93 22.16
N LYS A 38 9.97 -1.33 21.27
CA LYS A 38 10.56 0.00 21.48
C LYS A 38 9.92 0.96 20.48
N HIS A 39 9.47 2.11 20.99
CA HIS A 39 8.99 3.19 20.14
C HIS A 39 10.17 4.07 19.74
N ILE A 40 10.38 4.24 18.47
CA ILE A 40 11.48 5.01 17.90
C ILE A 40 10.97 6.06 16.91
N SER A 41 11.80 6.97 16.53
CA SER A 41 11.57 7.94 15.45
C SER A 41 12.79 7.96 14.52
N VAL A 42 12.53 8.13 13.23
CA VAL A 42 13.53 8.13 12.16
C VAL A 42 13.37 9.38 11.33
N ALA A 43 14.47 9.96 10.85
CA ALA A 43 14.41 11.11 9.96
C ALA A 43 13.81 10.72 8.60
N LYS A 44 12.83 11.52 8.12
CA LYS A 44 12.10 11.28 6.86
C LYS A 44 13.05 11.14 5.66
N ASP A 45 14.03 12.02 5.56
CA ASP A 45 14.96 12.03 4.43
C ASP A 45 15.93 10.84 4.43
N GLU A 46 16.38 10.43 5.62
CA GLU A 46 17.25 9.25 5.76
C GLU A 46 16.49 7.98 5.43
N PHE A 47 15.26 7.85 5.94
CA PHE A 47 14.41 6.71 5.61
C PHE A 47 14.07 6.63 4.14
N ALA A 48 13.67 7.75 3.51
CA ALA A 48 13.34 7.78 2.07
C ALA A 48 14.52 7.32 1.20
N ARG A 49 15.75 7.73 1.54
CA ARG A 49 16.97 7.30 0.85
C ARG A 49 17.26 5.81 1.09
N ALA A 50 17.10 5.36 2.32
CA ALA A 50 17.29 3.95 2.68
C ALA A 50 16.25 3.07 1.97
N TYR A 51 14.98 3.45 2.04
CA TYR A 51 13.87 2.71 1.43
C TYR A 51 13.95 2.64 -0.09
N LYS A 52 14.38 3.74 -0.75
CA LYS A 52 14.58 3.75 -2.21
C LYS A 52 15.68 2.78 -2.67
N LYS A 53 16.70 2.53 -1.81
CA LYS A 53 17.79 1.60 -2.11
C LYS A 53 17.46 0.17 -1.69
N ALA A 54 16.79 0.03 -0.55
CA ALA A 54 16.48 -1.23 0.08
C ALA A 54 15.22 -1.87 -0.49
N GLY A 55 14.20 -1.07 -0.80
CA GLY A 55 12.86 -1.59 -1.04
C GLY A 55 12.20 -2.13 0.23
N GLU A 56 11.10 -2.85 0.06
CA GLU A 56 10.49 -3.65 1.11
C GLU A 56 11.31 -4.95 1.30
N ASN A 57 11.24 -5.53 2.48
CA ASN A 57 11.88 -6.82 2.80
C ASN A 57 13.42 -6.83 2.84
N THR A 58 14.05 -5.68 3.00
CA THR A 58 15.50 -5.62 3.16
C THR A 58 15.89 -5.51 4.62
N VAL A 59 16.96 -6.22 4.97
CA VAL A 59 17.59 -6.12 6.28
C VAL A 59 18.36 -4.82 6.38
N ILE A 60 18.01 -4.01 7.38
CA ILE A 60 18.69 -2.77 7.70
C ILE A 60 19.29 -2.83 9.11
N GLU A 61 20.34 -2.08 9.33
CA GLU A 61 20.94 -1.88 10.64
C GLU A 61 20.40 -0.59 11.26
N LEU A 62 19.57 -0.72 12.29
CA LEU A 62 19.06 0.41 13.06
C LEU A 62 20.07 0.80 14.13
N LEU A 63 20.48 2.06 14.12
CA LEU A 63 21.30 2.67 15.14
C LEU A 63 20.39 3.41 16.13
N ILE A 64 20.11 2.77 17.27
CA ILE A 64 19.27 3.34 18.34
C ILE A 64 20.19 3.83 19.47
N GLY A 65 20.57 5.12 19.42
CA GLY A 65 21.63 5.61 20.29
C GLY A 65 22.97 4.94 19.99
N GLU A 66 23.49 4.14 20.94
CA GLU A 66 24.73 3.35 20.77
C GLU A 66 24.45 1.90 20.38
N GLU A 67 23.21 1.45 20.43
CA GLU A 67 22.83 0.07 20.11
C GLU A 67 22.64 -0.12 18.60
N LYS A 68 23.31 -1.14 18.03
CA LYS A 68 23.08 -1.60 16.66
C LYS A 68 22.12 -2.79 16.68
N THR A 69 21.02 -2.68 15.96
CA THR A 69 19.99 -3.72 15.90
C THR A 69 19.65 -4.04 14.45
N SER A 70 19.79 -5.31 14.05
CA SER A 70 19.36 -5.75 12.71
C SER A 70 17.83 -5.89 12.68
N ALA A 71 17.20 -5.23 11.73
CA ALA A 71 15.76 -5.26 11.56
C ALA A 71 15.36 -5.33 10.09
N LEU A 72 14.18 -5.91 9.83
CA LEU A 72 13.52 -5.92 8.55
C LEU A 72 12.45 -4.83 8.54
N ILE A 73 12.28 -4.14 7.42
CA ILE A 73 11.11 -3.28 7.21
C ILE A 73 9.92 -4.20 6.96
N SER A 74 9.03 -4.31 7.96
CA SER A 74 7.86 -5.20 7.89
C SER A 74 6.68 -4.51 7.25
N HIS A 75 6.43 -3.26 7.61
CA HIS A 75 5.31 -2.49 7.06
C HIS A 75 5.64 -1.00 7.01
N VAL A 76 5.18 -0.35 5.94
CA VAL A 76 5.30 1.10 5.74
C VAL A 76 3.92 1.67 5.48
N ALA A 77 3.37 2.35 6.47
CA ALA A 77 2.11 3.05 6.30
C ALA A 77 2.32 4.35 5.55
N GLN A 78 1.65 4.53 4.42
CA GLN A 78 1.72 5.73 3.59
C GLN A 78 0.36 6.40 3.47
N ASN A 79 0.38 7.71 3.31
CA ASN A 79 -0.82 8.46 2.96
C ASN A 79 -1.09 8.28 1.46
N TYR A 80 -2.24 7.72 1.10
CA TYR A 80 -2.59 7.43 -0.29
C TYR A 80 -2.72 8.68 -1.19
N ILE A 81 -2.99 9.85 -0.59
CA ILE A 81 -3.17 11.10 -1.34
C ILE A 81 -1.82 11.81 -1.53
N SER A 82 -1.05 11.97 -0.44
CA SER A 82 0.21 12.71 -0.47
C SER A 82 1.45 11.86 -0.74
N GLY A 83 1.34 10.52 -0.64
CA GLY A 83 2.46 9.59 -0.72
C GLY A 83 3.42 9.65 0.47
N GLU A 84 3.10 10.44 1.50
CA GLU A 84 3.97 10.59 2.66
C GLU A 84 3.95 9.37 3.56
N THR A 85 5.12 8.96 4.05
CA THR A 85 5.25 7.90 5.04
C THR A 85 4.72 8.38 6.39
N LEU A 86 3.72 7.69 6.92
CA LEU A 86 3.06 8.00 8.18
C LEU A 86 3.64 7.24 9.37
N ALA A 87 4.00 5.98 9.18
CA ALA A 87 4.58 5.14 10.21
C ALA A 87 5.40 4.01 9.57
N ILE A 88 6.32 3.44 10.34
CA ILE A 88 7.18 2.35 9.90
C ILE A 88 7.24 1.30 10.99
N ASP A 89 7.07 0.05 10.61
CA ASP A 89 7.18 -1.09 11.48
C ASP A 89 8.43 -1.88 11.13
N PHE A 90 9.32 -2.01 12.11
CA PHE A 90 10.56 -2.79 12.00
C PHE A 90 10.46 -4.09 12.77
N TYR A 91 10.73 -5.19 12.10
CA TYR A 91 10.82 -6.50 12.74
C TYR A 91 12.26 -6.83 13.09
N HIS A 92 12.54 -6.98 14.39
CA HIS A 92 13.87 -7.38 14.87
C HIS A 92 14.20 -8.81 14.45
N ILE A 93 15.37 -8.98 13.83
CA ILE A 93 15.81 -10.24 13.28
C ILE A 93 16.94 -10.81 14.13
N LYS A 94 16.82 -12.09 14.46
CA LYS A 94 17.92 -12.90 14.93
C LYS A 94 18.58 -13.63 13.77
N LYS A 95 19.89 -13.63 13.71
CA LYS A 95 20.63 -14.38 12.68
C LYS A 95 20.24 -15.87 12.72
N GLY A 96 19.89 -16.43 11.57
CA GLY A 96 19.54 -17.83 11.41
C GLY A 96 18.09 -18.20 11.72
N GLU A 97 17.22 -17.26 12.07
CA GLU A 97 15.79 -17.49 12.27
C GLU A 97 15.03 -17.23 10.96
N LYS A 98 14.11 -18.14 10.61
CA LYS A 98 13.20 -17.94 9.48
C LYS A 98 12.13 -16.93 9.85
N ILE A 99 11.86 -16.02 8.99
CA ILE A 99 10.83 -14.99 9.18
C ILE A 99 9.75 -15.11 8.11
N ARG A 100 8.54 -14.73 8.49
CA ARG A 100 7.40 -14.60 7.57
C ARG A 100 7.24 -13.14 7.19
N THR A 101 7.16 -12.90 5.90
CA THR A 101 6.97 -11.55 5.35
C THR A 101 6.19 -11.60 4.05
N HIS A 102 5.67 -10.43 3.65
CA HIS A 102 4.95 -10.27 2.40
C HIS A 102 5.91 -9.71 1.36
N VAL A 103 6.10 -10.43 0.27
CA VAL A 103 6.96 -10.01 -0.84
C VAL A 103 6.10 -9.51 -1.98
N PRO A 104 6.31 -8.28 -2.48
CA PRO A 104 5.54 -7.72 -3.58
C PRO A 104 5.80 -8.44 -4.89
N ILE A 105 4.80 -8.41 -5.78
CA ILE A 105 4.86 -8.98 -7.12
C ILE A 105 5.02 -7.85 -8.14
N GLU A 106 6.05 -7.94 -8.96
CA GLU A 106 6.26 -7.09 -10.12
C GLU A 106 5.83 -7.81 -11.40
N TYR A 107 4.80 -7.30 -12.04
CA TYR A 107 4.30 -7.83 -13.32
C TYR A 107 5.06 -7.17 -14.47
N VAL A 108 5.80 -7.99 -15.24
CA VAL A 108 6.58 -7.55 -16.40
C VAL A 108 5.83 -7.95 -17.67
N GLY A 109 5.87 -7.11 -18.71
CA GLY A 109 5.21 -7.42 -20.00
C GLY A 109 3.73 -7.05 -20.06
N THR A 110 3.23 -6.22 -19.15
CA THR A 110 1.82 -5.78 -19.12
C THR A 110 1.38 -5.04 -20.39
N ASP A 111 2.33 -4.44 -21.13
CA ASP A 111 2.04 -3.70 -22.36
C ASP A 111 1.53 -4.58 -23.50
N THR A 112 1.85 -5.86 -23.50
CA THR A 112 1.45 -6.80 -24.55
C THR A 112 -0.04 -7.06 -24.52
N ALA A 113 -0.60 -7.32 -23.34
CA ALA A 113 -2.05 -7.52 -23.18
C ALA A 113 -2.84 -6.22 -23.45
N ALA A 114 -2.31 -5.07 -23.03
CA ALA A 114 -2.91 -3.77 -23.31
C ALA A 114 -2.97 -3.46 -24.81
N LYS A 115 -1.94 -3.81 -25.58
CA LYS A 115 -1.92 -3.68 -27.05
C LYS A 115 -2.93 -4.61 -27.75
N ALA A 116 -3.19 -5.78 -27.16
CA ALA A 116 -4.20 -6.71 -27.65
C ALA A 116 -5.65 -6.29 -27.29
N GLY A 117 -5.83 -5.19 -26.53
CA GLY A 117 -7.14 -4.68 -26.14
C GLY A 117 -7.71 -5.30 -24.86
N PHE A 118 -6.92 -6.05 -24.14
CA PHE A 118 -7.28 -6.69 -22.87
C PHE A 118 -6.84 -5.85 -21.66
N VAL A 119 -7.50 -6.07 -20.54
CA VAL A 119 -7.13 -5.48 -19.23
C VAL A 119 -6.62 -6.58 -18.32
N LEU A 120 -5.42 -6.40 -17.78
CA LEU A 120 -4.85 -7.27 -16.77
C LEU A 120 -5.37 -6.86 -15.40
N VAL A 121 -6.16 -7.73 -14.79
CA VAL A 121 -6.65 -7.55 -13.42
C VAL A 121 -5.67 -8.24 -12.47
N LYS A 122 -4.94 -7.45 -11.71
CA LYS A 122 -4.02 -7.93 -10.67
C LYS A 122 -4.83 -8.29 -9.44
N VAL A 123 -4.99 -9.58 -9.18
CA VAL A 123 -5.77 -10.09 -8.04
C VAL A 123 -4.93 -10.05 -6.77
N THR A 124 -3.67 -10.46 -6.87
CA THR A 124 -2.76 -10.53 -5.72
C THR A 124 -1.54 -9.66 -5.99
N SER A 125 -1.26 -8.72 -5.08
CA SER A 125 -0.11 -7.82 -5.19
C SER A 125 1.10 -8.26 -4.36
N GLN A 126 0.91 -9.15 -3.40
CA GLN A 126 1.95 -9.62 -2.46
C GLN A 126 1.76 -11.09 -2.17
N LEU A 127 2.86 -11.81 -1.90
CA LEU A 127 2.86 -13.21 -1.47
C LEU A 127 3.46 -13.33 -0.08
N GLU A 128 2.80 -14.09 0.79
CA GLU A 128 3.32 -14.44 2.11
C GLU A 128 4.34 -15.56 1.96
N VAL A 129 5.56 -15.30 2.42
CA VAL A 129 6.69 -16.23 2.34
C VAL A 129 7.39 -16.40 3.69
N GLU A 130 7.93 -17.58 3.93
CA GLU A 130 8.81 -17.86 5.06
C GLU A 130 10.19 -18.24 4.50
N ALA A 131 11.19 -17.45 4.86
CA ALA A 131 12.57 -17.70 4.46
C ALA A 131 13.56 -17.13 5.47
N LEU A 132 14.84 -17.46 5.30
CA LEU A 132 15.91 -16.77 6.00
C LEU A 132 16.01 -15.33 5.48
N PRO A 133 16.34 -14.34 6.34
CA PRO A 133 16.44 -12.93 5.94
C PRO A 133 17.33 -12.67 4.73
N GLU A 134 18.37 -13.49 4.57
CA GLU A 134 19.33 -13.37 3.46
C GLU A 134 18.77 -13.87 2.12
N ASN A 135 17.74 -14.73 2.16
CA ASN A 135 17.15 -15.37 0.97
C ASN A 135 15.86 -14.71 0.52
N ILE A 136 15.38 -13.68 1.22
CA ILE A 136 14.15 -13.00 0.85
C ILE A 136 14.41 -12.09 -0.34
N PRO A 137 13.70 -12.28 -1.48
CA PRO A 137 13.82 -11.40 -2.63
C PRO A 137 13.10 -10.08 -2.38
N HIS A 138 13.54 -9.01 -3.02
CA HIS A 138 12.87 -7.71 -2.96
C HIS A 138 11.50 -7.73 -3.64
N SER A 139 11.37 -8.48 -4.74
CA SER A 139 10.13 -8.67 -5.50
C SER A 139 10.15 -9.99 -6.25
N PHE A 140 8.97 -10.55 -6.54
CA PHE A 140 8.81 -11.63 -7.48
C PHE A 140 8.48 -11.05 -8.86
N LYS A 141 9.37 -11.25 -9.83
CA LYS A 141 9.12 -10.81 -11.21
C LYS A 141 8.34 -11.89 -11.95
N ILE A 142 7.16 -11.53 -12.41
CA ILE A 142 6.26 -12.42 -13.14
C ILE A 142 6.09 -11.88 -14.55
N ASP A 143 6.44 -12.69 -15.54
CA ASP A 143 6.26 -12.35 -16.95
C ASP A 143 4.83 -12.71 -17.39
N VAL A 144 4.05 -11.67 -17.66
CA VAL A 144 2.66 -11.79 -18.12
C VAL A 144 2.52 -11.59 -19.63
N SER A 145 3.63 -11.53 -20.38
CA SER A 145 3.63 -11.34 -21.84
C SER A 145 2.91 -12.47 -22.60
N GLY A 146 2.86 -13.66 -21.99
CA GLY A 146 2.19 -14.83 -22.56
C GLY A 146 0.66 -14.82 -22.43
N LEU A 147 0.10 -13.92 -21.63
CA LEU A 147 -1.34 -13.81 -21.42
C LEU A 147 -1.96 -12.94 -22.52
N GLN A 148 -2.56 -13.56 -23.53
CA GLN A 148 -3.07 -12.88 -24.72
C GLN A 148 -4.57 -13.12 -24.97
N GLU A 149 -5.21 -14.00 -24.22
CA GLU A 149 -6.61 -14.36 -24.38
C GLU A 149 -7.43 -14.00 -23.15
N SER A 150 -8.68 -13.62 -23.37
CA SER A 150 -9.64 -13.36 -22.29
C SER A 150 -9.89 -14.62 -21.47
N GLY A 151 -9.92 -14.48 -20.16
CA GLY A 151 -10.12 -15.57 -19.22
C GLY A 151 -8.87 -16.38 -18.87
N GLN A 152 -7.70 -16.09 -19.44
CA GLN A 152 -6.45 -16.70 -19.00
C GLN A 152 -6.08 -16.20 -17.63
N ASN A 153 -5.64 -17.13 -16.78
CA ASN A 153 -5.20 -16.86 -15.42
C ASN A 153 -3.76 -17.33 -15.24
N MET A 154 -3.02 -16.65 -14.38
CA MET A 154 -1.74 -17.12 -13.88
C MET A 154 -1.85 -17.40 -12.39
N GLU A 155 -1.39 -18.56 -11.98
CA GLU A 155 -1.47 -19.05 -10.62
C GLU A 155 -0.11 -19.06 -9.94
N VAL A 156 -0.10 -19.23 -8.62
CA VAL A 156 1.14 -19.28 -7.81
C VAL A 156 2.08 -20.40 -8.27
N LYS A 157 1.56 -21.54 -8.73
CA LYS A 157 2.37 -22.66 -9.25
C LYS A 157 3.22 -22.32 -10.48
N ASP A 158 2.84 -21.29 -11.23
CA ASP A 158 3.53 -20.88 -12.46
C ASP A 158 4.75 -19.98 -12.20
N ILE A 159 4.98 -19.59 -10.93
CA ILE A 159 6.10 -18.75 -10.53
C ILE A 159 7.34 -19.61 -10.27
N LYS A 160 8.48 -19.12 -10.75
CA LYS A 160 9.78 -19.66 -10.37
C LYS A 160 10.18 -19.16 -8.99
N ILE A 161 10.10 -20.03 -7.99
CA ILE A 161 10.45 -19.72 -6.61
C ILE A 161 11.92 -20.05 -6.40
N PRO A 162 12.75 -19.12 -5.86
CA PRO A 162 14.13 -19.42 -5.48
C PRO A 162 14.20 -20.48 -4.38
N GLU A 163 15.31 -21.21 -4.32
CA GLU A 163 15.54 -22.22 -3.29
C GLU A 163 15.58 -21.60 -1.88
N GLY A 164 15.01 -22.29 -0.90
CA GLY A 164 15.00 -21.85 0.49
C GLY A 164 13.82 -20.96 0.90
N ILE A 165 12.88 -20.72 0.01
CA ILE A 165 11.66 -19.96 0.29
C ILE A 165 10.47 -20.92 0.37
N LYS A 166 9.67 -20.80 1.43
CA LYS A 166 8.41 -21.52 1.60
C LYS A 166 7.25 -20.55 1.43
N LEU A 167 6.35 -20.81 0.48
CA LEU A 167 5.11 -20.06 0.31
C LEU A 167 4.07 -20.52 1.33
N PHE A 168 3.32 -19.56 1.87
CA PHE A 168 2.15 -19.78 2.73
C PHE A 168 0.82 -19.50 2.01
N VAL A 169 0.87 -19.43 0.69
CA VAL A 169 -0.29 -19.24 -0.18
C VAL A 169 -0.60 -20.54 -0.90
N ALA A 170 -1.87 -20.82 -1.15
CA ALA A 170 -2.27 -22.00 -1.89
C ALA A 170 -1.73 -21.96 -3.34
N PRO A 171 -1.25 -23.10 -3.90
CA PRO A 171 -0.67 -23.12 -5.24
C PRO A 171 -1.65 -22.72 -6.34
N ASP A 172 -2.95 -22.92 -6.11
CA ASP A 172 -4.03 -22.59 -7.05
C ASP A 172 -4.53 -21.13 -6.91
N THR A 173 -3.85 -20.30 -6.10
CA THR A 173 -4.22 -18.90 -5.95
C THR A 173 -3.93 -18.15 -7.24
N VAL A 174 -4.94 -17.45 -7.76
CA VAL A 174 -4.81 -16.63 -8.97
C VAL A 174 -4.08 -15.33 -8.64
N LEU A 175 -3.06 -15.02 -9.40
CA LEU A 175 -2.25 -13.81 -9.26
C LEU A 175 -2.73 -12.70 -10.19
N VAL A 176 -2.99 -13.06 -11.43
CA VAL A 176 -3.45 -12.14 -12.46
C VAL A 176 -4.45 -12.86 -13.36
N THR A 177 -5.46 -12.15 -13.80
CA THR A 177 -6.42 -12.62 -14.80
C THR A 177 -6.53 -11.61 -15.92
N VAL A 178 -6.78 -12.11 -17.13
CA VAL A 178 -7.04 -11.29 -18.31
C VAL A 178 -8.54 -11.11 -18.47
N SER A 179 -9.00 -9.86 -18.52
CA SER A 179 -10.38 -9.51 -18.78
C SER A 179 -10.50 -8.68 -20.06
N GLU A 180 -11.60 -8.81 -20.75
CA GLU A 180 -11.91 -7.92 -21.86
C GLU A 180 -12.18 -6.51 -21.35
N LYS A 181 -11.73 -5.53 -22.11
CA LYS A 181 -12.07 -4.15 -21.85
C LYS A 181 -13.56 -3.95 -22.16
N VAL A 182 -14.39 -3.97 -21.13
CA VAL A 182 -15.79 -3.58 -21.28
C VAL A 182 -15.79 -2.13 -21.76
N LYS A 183 -16.19 -1.90 -23.01
CA LYS A 183 -16.57 -0.56 -23.45
C LYS A 183 -17.79 -0.21 -22.61
N GLU A 184 -17.65 0.70 -21.67
CA GLU A 184 -18.81 1.41 -21.15
C GLU A 184 -19.46 2.13 -22.33
N GLU A 185 -20.48 1.50 -22.92
CA GLU A 185 -21.47 2.23 -23.66
C GLU A 185 -22.12 3.17 -22.65
N VAL A 186 -21.75 4.43 -22.74
CA VAL A 186 -22.51 5.50 -22.10
C VAL A 186 -23.91 5.40 -22.68
N VAL A 187 -24.79 4.73 -21.97
CA VAL A 187 -26.22 4.79 -22.24
C VAL A 187 -26.61 6.22 -21.92
N VAL A 188 -26.57 7.06 -22.95
CA VAL A 188 -27.19 8.36 -22.92
C VAL A 188 -28.68 8.07 -22.82
N ALA A 189 -29.22 8.21 -21.61
CA ALA A 189 -30.65 8.18 -21.41
C ALA A 189 -31.26 9.26 -22.34
N PRO A 190 -32.27 8.91 -23.15
CA PRO A 190 -32.92 9.91 -23.99
C PRO A 190 -33.59 10.95 -23.10
N VAL A 191 -33.14 12.19 -23.26
CA VAL A 191 -33.84 13.35 -22.72
C VAL A 191 -35.20 13.38 -23.42
N VAL A 192 -36.25 13.07 -22.69
CA VAL A 192 -37.62 13.33 -23.11
C VAL A 192 -37.81 14.81 -22.99
N GLU A 193 -37.76 15.50 -24.11
CA GLU A 193 -38.34 16.83 -24.28
C GLU A 193 -39.84 16.72 -24.10
N GLU A 194 -40.36 17.13 -22.97
CA GLU A 194 -41.76 17.54 -22.85
C GLU A 194 -41.83 19.07 -23.00
N GLU A 195 -42.16 19.48 -24.21
CA GLU A 195 -42.84 20.74 -24.46
C GLU A 195 -44.14 20.78 -23.66
N ASN A 196 -44.28 21.74 -22.79
CA ASN A 196 -45.61 22.21 -22.48
C ASN A 196 -45.61 23.71 -22.33
N GLU A 197 -46.26 24.31 -23.33
CA GLU A 197 -46.63 25.70 -23.44
C GLU A 197 -47.73 26.07 -22.45
N LYS A 198 -47.61 27.31 -22.00
CA LYS A 198 -48.63 28.31 -21.80
C LYS A 198 -49.41 28.41 -20.51
N LYS A 199 -49.35 29.69 -20.09
CA LYS A 199 -50.38 30.51 -19.42
C LYS A 199 -50.53 30.25 -17.92
N GLY A 200 -50.48 31.22 -17.10
CA GLY A 200 -50.83 32.66 -17.14
C GLY A 200 -51.16 33.09 -15.74
N GLU A 201 -50.86 34.29 -15.48
CA GLU A 201 -51.54 35.23 -14.56
C GLU A 201 -51.53 34.99 -13.04
N GLU A 202 -50.78 35.80 -12.41
CA GLU A 202 -51.23 36.96 -11.58
C GLU A 202 -51.54 36.69 -10.10
N LYS A 203 -50.97 37.61 -9.36
CA LYS A 203 -51.34 38.23 -8.07
C LYS A 203 -50.83 37.57 -6.78
N LYS A 204 -49.91 38.34 -6.21
CA LYS A 204 -50.10 39.34 -5.10
C LYS A 204 -50.39 38.69 -3.78
N ASP A 205 -49.60 38.94 -2.94
CA ASP A 205 -49.47 39.90 -1.86
C ASP A 205 -49.11 39.27 -0.52
N GLU A 206 -48.19 39.94 0.04
CA GLU A 206 -48.11 40.42 1.43
C GLU A 206 -47.85 39.40 2.56
N ASN A 207 -46.70 39.60 3.07
CA ASN A 207 -46.52 40.21 4.40
C ASN A 207 -46.40 39.28 5.59
N GLU A 208 -45.41 39.56 6.29
CA GLU A 208 -45.17 39.68 7.72
C GLU A 208 -44.25 38.63 8.36
N THR A 209 -43.05 39.15 8.56
CA THR A 209 -42.31 38.91 9.82
C THR A 209 -43.10 39.54 10.99
N PRO A 210 -43.07 39.10 12.21
CA PRO A 210 -41.85 39.24 13.01
C PRO A 210 -41.64 38.18 14.16
N ALA A 211 -40.42 38.12 14.54
CA ALA A 211 -39.84 38.19 15.90
C ALA A 211 -40.48 37.42 17.06
N ASN A 212 -39.64 36.82 17.75
CA ASN A 212 -39.33 36.98 19.16
C ASN A 212 -39.38 35.75 20.06
N GLU A 213 -38.32 35.70 20.78
CA GLU A 213 -38.09 35.40 22.21
C GLU A 213 -38.22 33.98 22.75
N GLU A 214 -37.08 33.58 23.17
CA GLU A 214 -36.60 33.39 24.56
C GLU A 214 -37.06 32.16 25.34
N LYS A 215 -36.03 31.60 25.97
CA LYS A 215 -35.97 30.88 27.25
C LYS A 215 -36.32 29.40 27.29
N LYS A 216 -35.40 28.58 27.46
CA LYS A 216 -34.75 28.20 28.76
C LYS A 216 -33.53 27.33 28.51
#